data_c110097a8d6e352ba07952514b4fc974
#
_entry.id   c110097a8d6e352ba07952514b4fc974
#
_cell.length_a   1.000
_cell.length_b   1.000
_cell.length_c   1.000
_cell.angle_alpha   90.00
_cell.angle_beta   90.00
_cell.angle_gamma   90.00
#
_symmetry.space_group_name_H-M   'P 1'
#
loop_
_entity.id
_entity.type
_entity.pdbx_description
1 polymer ?
#
loop_
_entity_poly.entity_id
_entity_poly.type
_entity_poly.pdbx_seq_one_letter_code
_entity_poly.pdbx_strand_id
1 'polypeptide(L)'
;MNSPEIRALTDAVINQIAAGEVVERPVSIVKELVENSLDAGATRIDIEIDGGGCQRIAVRDNGGGIPPGEFALALRRHCTSKLRGAEELARLVTLGFRGEALAAIGAVSDLQLTSRIAAQAHGWQVTTNAHGLPGQPVPAPHPVGTSVVVRDLFGRVPARRRFLRQAQTEALHVLALVRRIAFSAPAVAFNLLRDGQRALSVPAALDEASAARRLRALFGVEFAALASRVEMASQQIRVAGYLAGPALARSQADLQMLAVNGRTIRDRQLAHAVRLAYGERLPEGRHACYALQIDLPPAAVDVNVHPGKIEVRFQDLREVHDLLHAAVRAALNGPQAPAVAVEHAYETTGGPRELVLRVADAGRPAGPRPSFAARVAHPVHPAAVATHWVALIAGRYAVSIEEVPDAPAAALGVVDLVGFATAVLAARLQTQWASAPALPSRPLLFPIRIECRDGAHAQALEAALAALGLSVNALSARTLALRSLPLAAPAVLPEVLGPALARHPPRADAGYLATALGEALAVPTLGAERASWWARLQGMAAELAIALGPYETRLDAAGLARLVAASHAPG
;
A
#
# COMPACT_ATOMS: atom_id res chain seq x y z
N MET A 1 -44.58 35.01 -6.42
CA MET A 1 -43.59 33.94 -6.24
C MET A 1 -44.29 32.84 -5.45
N ASN A 2 -44.54 31.66 -6.06
CA ASN A 2 -45.14 30.56 -5.32
C ASN A 2 -44.12 30.03 -4.31
N SER A 3 -44.48 30.01 -3.03
CA SER A 3 -43.68 29.37 -2.00
C SER A 3 -43.48 27.89 -2.40
N PRO A 4 -42.29 27.31 -2.24
CA PRO A 4 -42.04 25.90 -2.55
C PRO A 4 -42.94 25.03 -1.65
N GLU A 5 -43.72 24.16 -2.28
CA GLU A 5 -44.62 23.24 -1.60
C GLU A 5 -43.84 22.08 -1.00
N ILE A 6 -44.05 21.75 0.26
CA ILE A 6 -43.45 20.57 0.92
C ILE A 6 -44.14 19.33 0.39
N ARG A 7 -43.38 18.41 -0.20
CA ARG A 7 -43.86 17.13 -0.75
C ARG A 7 -43.10 15.96 -0.16
N ALA A 8 -43.79 14.84 0.02
CA ALA A 8 -43.12 13.57 0.35
C ALA A 8 -42.29 13.10 -0.84
N LEU A 9 -41.03 12.72 -0.57
CA LEU A 9 -40.14 12.14 -1.57
C LEU A 9 -40.56 10.69 -1.85
N THR A 10 -40.29 10.23 -3.07
CA THR A 10 -40.44 8.80 -3.42
C THR A 10 -39.39 7.95 -2.72
N ASP A 11 -39.69 6.69 -2.42
CA ASP A 11 -38.76 5.76 -1.78
C ASP A 11 -37.42 5.64 -2.53
N ALA A 12 -37.45 5.71 -3.86
CA ALA A 12 -36.26 5.69 -4.69
C ALA A 12 -35.33 6.90 -4.40
N VAL A 13 -35.89 8.11 -4.28
CA VAL A 13 -35.13 9.33 -3.94
C VAL A 13 -34.63 9.29 -2.50
N ILE A 14 -35.47 8.84 -1.57
CA ILE A 14 -35.08 8.66 -0.15
C ILE A 14 -33.89 7.67 -0.08
N ASN A 15 -33.96 6.56 -0.81
CA ASN A 15 -32.89 5.57 -0.84
C ASN A 15 -31.59 6.13 -1.44
N GLN A 16 -31.68 6.95 -2.50
CA GLN A 16 -30.48 7.59 -3.10
C GLN A 16 -29.84 8.64 -2.19
N ILE A 17 -30.65 9.43 -1.44
CA ILE A 17 -30.14 10.41 -0.48
C ILE A 17 -29.41 9.67 0.65
N ALA A 18 -30.05 8.72 1.28
CA ALA A 18 -29.49 7.97 2.39
C ALA A 18 -28.31 7.07 1.96
N ALA A 19 -28.32 6.53 0.72
CA ALA A 19 -27.16 5.85 0.16
C ALA A 19 -25.92 6.76 0.10
N GLY A 20 -26.11 8.10 0.09
CA GLY A 20 -25.03 9.05 0.11
C GLY A 20 -24.22 9.11 1.40
N GLU A 21 -24.85 8.77 2.49
CA GLU A 21 -24.22 8.75 3.82
C GLU A 21 -23.45 7.44 4.07
N VAL A 22 -23.83 6.37 3.37
CA VAL A 22 -23.25 5.02 3.52
C VAL A 22 -22.23 4.71 2.43
N VAL A 23 -22.54 5.06 1.18
CA VAL A 23 -21.71 4.75 0.00
C VAL A 23 -21.16 6.04 -0.59
N GLU A 24 -19.97 6.42 -0.18
CA GLU A 24 -19.27 7.59 -0.74
C GLU A 24 -18.32 7.20 -1.89
N ARG A 25 -17.70 6.03 -1.81
CA ARG A 25 -16.62 5.57 -2.68
C ARG A 25 -16.62 4.04 -2.81
N PRO A 26 -15.90 3.47 -3.82
CA PRO A 26 -15.68 2.03 -3.93
C PRO A 26 -15.19 1.38 -2.62
N VAL A 27 -14.27 2.03 -1.93
CA VAL A 27 -13.71 1.53 -0.65
C VAL A 27 -14.77 1.36 0.44
N SER A 28 -15.83 2.18 0.46
CA SER A 28 -16.94 2.05 1.42
C SER A 28 -17.73 0.77 1.17
N ILE A 29 -17.98 0.44 -0.11
CA ILE A 29 -18.67 -0.80 -0.50
C ILE A 29 -17.87 -2.02 -0.09
N VAL A 30 -16.58 -2.05 -0.44
CA VAL A 30 -15.68 -3.19 -0.08
C VAL A 30 -15.65 -3.37 1.43
N LYS A 31 -15.60 -2.27 2.20
CA LYS A 31 -15.63 -2.31 3.66
C LYS A 31 -16.87 -3.02 4.18
N GLU A 32 -18.05 -2.54 3.80
CA GLU A 32 -19.33 -3.09 4.29
C GLU A 32 -19.52 -4.56 3.87
N LEU A 33 -19.13 -4.93 2.63
CA LEU A 33 -19.25 -6.31 2.16
C LEU A 33 -18.28 -7.26 2.89
N VAL A 34 -17.04 -6.84 3.10
CA VAL A 34 -16.06 -7.63 3.84
C VAL A 34 -16.43 -7.77 5.31
N GLU A 35 -16.92 -6.70 5.96
CA GLU A 35 -17.42 -6.76 7.33
C GLU A 35 -18.61 -7.73 7.44
N ASN A 36 -19.52 -7.75 6.46
CA ASN A 36 -20.62 -8.72 6.42
C ASN A 36 -20.13 -10.16 6.25
N SER A 37 -19.09 -10.40 5.44
CA SER A 37 -18.48 -11.71 5.28
C SER A 37 -17.82 -12.20 6.57
N LEU A 38 -17.13 -11.31 7.31
CA LEU A 38 -16.55 -11.63 8.63
C LEU A 38 -17.64 -11.96 9.65
N ASP A 39 -18.71 -11.17 9.70
CA ASP A 39 -19.85 -11.41 10.58
C ASP A 39 -20.59 -12.73 10.26
N ALA A 40 -20.53 -13.18 8.98
CA ALA A 40 -21.06 -14.48 8.55
C ALA A 40 -20.13 -15.68 8.89
N GLY A 41 -19.03 -15.43 9.60
CA GLY A 41 -18.08 -16.48 10.01
C GLY A 41 -17.21 -16.99 8.86
N ALA A 42 -16.95 -16.19 7.83
CA ALA A 42 -16.10 -16.58 6.74
C ALA A 42 -14.66 -16.83 7.19
N THR A 43 -14.04 -17.90 6.68
CA THR A 43 -12.61 -18.20 6.84
C THR A 43 -11.78 -17.83 5.62
N ARG A 44 -12.46 -17.50 4.50
CA ARG A 44 -11.85 -17.00 3.26
C ARG A 44 -12.74 -15.97 2.60
N ILE A 45 -12.12 -14.87 2.18
CA ILE A 45 -12.77 -13.78 1.47
C ILE A 45 -11.95 -13.45 0.23
N ASP A 46 -12.58 -13.60 -0.96
CA ASP A 46 -12.02 -13.26 -2.26
C ASP A 46 -12.68 -11.96 -2.75
N ILE A 47 -11.87 -10.97 -3.11
CA ILE A 47 -12.30 -9.63 -3.52
C ILE A 47 -11.76 -9.38 -4.92
N GLU A 48 -12.60 -8.87 -5.82
CA GLU A 48 -12.22 -8.46 -7.17
C GLU A 48 -12.73 -7.05 -7.43
N ILE A 49 -11.88 -6.18 -7.98
CA ILE A 49 -12.23 -4.83 -8.39
C ILE A 49 -11.73 -4.53 -9.80
N ASP A 50 -12.60 -3.95 -10.63
CA ASP A 50 -12.25 -3.50 -11.97
C ASP A 50 -12.52 -1.99 -12.10
N GLY A 51 -11.64 -1.28 -12.82
CA GLY A 51 -11.73 0.17 -12.98
C GLY A 51 -11.71 0.92 -11.63
N GLY A 52 -10.89 0.46 -10.67
CA GLY A 52 -10.83 1.02 -9.32
C GLY A 52 -12.07 0.75 -8.46
N GLY A 53 -12.92 -0.19 -8.86
CA GLY A 53 -14.19 -0.53 -8.23
C GLY A 53 -15.39 0.27 -8.76
N CYS A 54 -15.19 1.12 -9.75
CA CYS A 54 -16.28 1.87 -10.39
C CYS A 54 -17.04 1.02 -11.40
N GLN A 55 -16.34 0.14 -12.13
CA GLN A 55 -16.93 -0.75 -13.12
C GLN A 55 -17.50 -2.00 -12.44
N ARG A 56 -16.72 -2.63 -11.58
CA ARG A 56 -17.12 -3.83 -10.86
C ARG A 56 -16.42 -3.94 -9.51
N ILE A 57 -17.19 -4.37 -8.51
CA ILE A 57 -16.71 -4.88 -7.23
C ILE A 57 -17.37 -6.24 -7.04
N ALA A 58 -16.61 -7.29 -6.74
CA ALA A 58 -17.13 -8.58 -6.33
C ALA A 58 -16.47 -9.00 -5.02
N VAL A 59 -17.27 -9.40 -4.05
CA VAL A 59 -16.82 -9.98 -2.79
C VAL A 59 -17.47 -11.33 -2.64
N ARG A 60 -16.66 -12.37 -2.47
CA ARG A 60 -17.08 -13.75 -2.26
C ARG A 60 -16.52 -14.26 -0.95
N ASP A 61 -17.37 -14.89 -0.16
CA ASP A 61 -17.00 -15.54 1.09
C ASP A 61 -17.49 -17.00 1.14
N ASN A 62 -16.94 -17.73 2.10
CA ASN A 62 -17.35 -19.10 2.45
C ASN A 62 -18.05 -19.16 3.81
N GLY A 63 -18.71 -18.08 4.24
CA GLY A 63 -19.47 -18.02 5.48
C GLY A 63 -20.77 -18.82 5.47
N GLY A 64 -21.62 -18.57 6.46
CA GLY A 64 -22.87 -19.32 6.65
C GLY A 64 -23.90 -19.21 5.54
N GLY A 65 -23.80 -18.19 4.68
CA GLY A 65 -24.77 -17.91 3.62
C GLY A 65 -26.03 -17.22 4.10
N ILE A 66 -26.91 -16.89 3.15
CA ILE A 66 -28.23 -16.26 3.37
C ILE A 66 -29.28 -17.14 2.74
N PRO A 67 -30.38 -17.52 3.46
CA PRO A 67 -31.48 -18.28 2.87
C PRO A 67 -32.26 -17.42 1.86
N PRO A 68 -32.80 -18.00 0.77
CA PRO A 68 -33.47 -17.25 -0.30
C PRO A 68 -34.71 -16.47 0.19
N GLY A 69 -35.41 -16.96 1.20
CA GLY A 69 -36.54 -16.25 1.83
C GLY A 69 -36.15 -14.94 2.53
N GLU A 70 -34.87 -14.75 2.85
CA GLU A 70 -34.35 -13.55 3.50
C GLU A 70 -33.72 -12.55 2.52
N PHE A 71 -33.57 -12.86 1.24
CA PHE A 71 -32.96 -11.97 0.25
C PHE A 71 -33.64 -10.60 0.15
N ALA A 72 -34.99 -10.61 0.15
CA ALA A 72 -35.78 -9.36 0.10
C ALA A 72 -35.55 -8.51 1.36
N LEU A 73 -35.40 -9.14 2.52
CA LEU A 73 -35.08 -8.46 3.80
C LEU A 73 -33.64 -7.97 3.82
N ALA A 74 -32.68 -8.77 3.35
CA ALA A 74 -31.27 -8.38 3.30
C ALA A 74 -31.01 -7.15 2.41
N LEU A 75 -31.84 -6.95 1.38
CA LEU A 75 -31.81 -5.81 0.46
C LEU A 75 -32.77 -4.67 0.85
N ARG A 76 -33.44 -4.80 1.99
CA ARG A 76 -34.33 -3.76 2.55
C ARG A 76 -33.61 -2.98 3.64
N ARG A 77 -33.90 -1.69 3.74
CA ARG A 77 -33.33 -0.82 4.79
C ARG A 77 -33.88 -1.17 6.17
N HIS A 78 -33.05 -0.96 7.18
CA HIS A 78 -33.36 -1.20 8.60
C HIS A 78 -33.69 -2.66 8.91
N CYS A 79 -33.22 -3.60 8.06
CA CYS A 79 -33.35 -5.02 8.30
C CYS A 79 -31.98 -5.63 8.62
N THR A 80 -31.84 -6.19 9.81
CA THR A 80 -30.58 -6.78 10.28
C THR A 80 -30.86 -8.01 11.14
N SER A 81 -30.03 -9.05 10.99
CA SER A 81 -30.01 -10.21 11.89
C SER A 81 -29.11 -10.01 13.11
N LYS A 82 -28.40 -8.85 13.18
CA LYS A 82 -27.29 -8.61 14.11
C LYS A 82 -27.72 -7.85 15.37
N LEU A 83 -28.95 -7.32 15.42
CA LEU A 83 -29.53 -6.60 16.56
C LEU A 83 -30.99 -6.99 16.73
N ARG A 84 -31.40 -7.28 17.96
CA ARG A 84 -32.80 -7.57 18.34
C ARG A 84 -33.42 -6.48 19.18
N GLY A 85 -32.60 -5.61 19.79
CA GLY A 85 -33.10 -4.54 20.67
C GLY A 85 -32.04 -3.50 21.02
N ALA A 86 -32.46 -2.40 21.64
CA ALA A 86 -31.59 -1.28 22.00
C ALA A 86 -30.51 -1.66 23.04
N GLU A 87 -30.75 -2.67 23.87
CA GLU A 87 -29.82 -3.12 24.90
C GLU A 87 -28.58 -3.80 24.27
N GLU A 88 -28.73 -4.46 23.12
CA GLU A 88 -27.63 -5.09 22.38
C GLU A 88 -26.72 -4.05 21.70
N LEU A 89 -27.21 -2.81 21.50
CA LEU A 89 -26.43 -1.73 20.91
C LEU A 89 -25.22 -1.34 21.78
N ALA A 90 -25.34 -1.47 23.10
CA ALA A 90 -24.26 -1.20 24.04
C ALA A 90 -23.22 -2.33 24.14
N ARG A 91 -23.51 -3.52 23.59
CA ARG A 91 -22.65 -4.73 23.65
C ARG A 91 -22.30 -5.27 22.26
N LEU A 92 -22.20 -4.37 21.27
CA LEU A 92 -21.95 -4.73 19.88
C LEU A 92 -20.66 -5.54 19.71
N VAL A 93 -20.80 -6.81 19.38
CA VAL A 93 -19.71 -7.72 18.99
C VAL A 93 -19.52 -7.76 17.47
N THR A 94 -20.61 -7.54 16.70
CA THR A 94 -20.58 -7.59 15.23
C THR A 94 -19.98 -6.33 14.61
N LEU A 95 -19.30 -6.46 13.47
CA LEU A 95 -18.70 -5.34 12.75
C LEU A 95 -19.76 -4.45 12.09
N GLY A 96 -20.83 -5.02 11.52
CA GLY A 96 -21.99 -4.31 10.96
C GLY A 96 -23.23 -4.44 11.85
N PHE A 97 -24.11 -3.43 11.89
CA PHE A 97 -25.34 -3.50 12.69
C PHE A 97 -26.53 -2.70 12.14
N ARG A 98 -26.32 -1.77 11.19
CA ARG A 98 -27.35 -0.81 10.76
C ARG A 98 -28.40 -1.38 9.79
N GLY A 99 -28.12 -2.52 9.11
CA GLY A 99 -29.05 -3.14 8.15
C GLY A 99 -29.34 -2.25 6.94
N GLU A 100 -28.40 -1.43 6.49
CA GLU A 100 -28.59 -0.47 5.40
C GLU A 100 -27.64 -0.66 4.23
N ALA A 101 -26.50 -1.35 4.43
CA ALA A 101 -25.41 -1.39 3.47
C ALA A 101 -25.83 -1.95 2.10
N LEU A 102 -26.43 -3.14 2.04
CA LEU A 102 -26.84 -3.76 0.79
C LEU A 102 -27.94 -2.97 0.06
N ALA A 103 -28.90 -2.41 0.80
CA ALA A 103 -29.94 -1.54 0.25
C ALA A 103 -29.35 -0.24 -0.33
N ALA A 104 -28.41 0.38 0.39
CA ALA A 104 -27.74 1.59 -0.06
C ALA A 104 -26.88 1.34 -1.32
N ILE A 105 -26.16 0.22 -1.37
CA ILE A 105 -25.38 -0.19 -2.55
C ILE A 105 -26.30 -0.41 -3.74
N GLY A 106 -27.40 -1.16 -3.57
CA GLY A 106 -28.38 -1.43 -4.64
C GLY A 106 -29.05 -0.18 -5.19
N ALA A 107 -29.24 0.87 -4.35
CA ALA A 107 -29.85 2.14 -4.78
C ALA A 107 -28.94 2.94 -5.76
N VAL A 108 -27.62 2.75 -5.73
CA VAL A 108 -26.63 3.53 -6.51
C VAL A 108 -25.84 2.70 -7.52
N SER A 109 -26.17 1.42 -7.69
CA SER A 109 -25.45 0.50 -8.57
C SER A 109 -26.34 -0.67 -9.01
N ASP A 110 -25.84 -1.49 -9.93
CA ASP A 110 -26.43 -2.80 -10.25
C ASP A 110 -25.86 -3.84 -9.31
N LEU A 111 -26.70 -4.35 -8.40
CA LEU A 111 -26.30 -5.33 -7.40
C LEU A 111 -26.87 -6.71 -7.72
N GLN A 112 -26.00 -7.71 -7.63
CA GLN A 112 -26.31 -9.14 -7.70
C GLN A 112 -25.85 -9.81 -6.41
N LEU A 113 -26.76 -10.48 -5.72
CA LEU A 113 -26.49 -11.29 -4.54
C LEU A 113 -26.74 -12.75 -4.88
N THR A 114 -25.74 -13.61 -4.68
CA THR A 114 -25.86 -15.07 -4.84
C THR A 114 -25.41 -15.72 -3.55
N SER A 115 -26.20 -16.62 -2.98
CA SER A 115 -25.86 -17.24 -1.72
C SER A 115 -26.41 -18.66 -1.60
N ARG A 116 -25.74 -19.46 -0.76
CA ARG A 116 -26.16 -20.82 -0.39
C ARG A 116 -25.86 -21.08 1.06
N ILE A 117 -26.83 -21.58 1.81
CA ILE A 117 -26.64 -22.13 3.15
C ILE A 117 -26.34 -23.64 3.06
N ALA A 118 -25.68 -24.18 4.07
CA ALA A 118 -25.28 -25.60 4.09
C ALA A 118 -26.47 -26.59 3.96
N ALA A 119 -27.65 -26.20 4.47
CA ALA A 119 -28.88 -27.02 4.40
C ALA A 119 -29.52 -27.09 3.00
N GLN A 120 -29.05 -26.33 2.01
CA GLN A 120 -29.63 -26.27 0.66
C GLN A 120 -28.74 -27.00 -0.34
N ALA A 121 -29.38 -27.71 -1.27
CA ALA A 121 -28.69 -28.46 -2.33
C ALA A 121 -28.04 -27.52 -3.39
N HIS A 122 -28.65 -26.36 -3.65
CA HIS A 122 -28.17 -25.37 -4.62
C HIS A 122 -28.28 -23.97 -4.05
N GLY A 123 -27.55 -23.03 -4.64
CA GLY A 123 -27.61 -21.63 -4.30
C GLY A 123 -28.79 -20.92 -4.97
N TRP A 124 -28.99 -19.69 -4.57
CA TRP A 124 -30.02 -18.80 -5.09
C TRP A 124 -29.39 -17.44 -5.40
N GLN A 125 -29.95 -16.77 -6.40
CA GLN A 125 -29.50 -15.46 -6.84
C GLN A 125 -30.66 -14.49 -6.92
N VAL A 126 -30.41 -13.24 -6.52
CA VAL A 126 -31.30 -12.10 -6.75
C VAL A 126 -30.51 -10.94 -7.35
N THR A 127 -31.13 -10.19 -8.24
CA THR A 127 -30.60 -8.94 -8.79
C THR A 127 -31.51 -7.78 -8.44
N THR A 128 -30.94 -6.59 -8.22
CA THR A 128 -31.73 -5.38 -8.06
C THR A 128 -32.17 -4.83 -9.42
N ASN A 129 -33.38 -4.28 -9.47
CA ASN A 129 -33.89 -3.57 -10.65
C ASN A 129 -33.32 -2.13 -10.75
N ALA A 130 -33.74 -1.37 -11.77
CA ALA A 130 -33.33 0.02 -11.97
C ALA A 130 -33.62 0.96 -10.79
N HIS A 131 -34.55 0.61 -9.89
CA HIS A 131 -34.89 1.36 -8.69
C HIS A 131 -34.15 0.87 -7.43
N GLY A 132 -33.23 -0.10 -7.57
CA GLY A 132 -32.50 -0.72 -6.47
C GLY A 132 -33.33 -1.72 -5.64
N LEU A 133 -34.51 -2.08 -6.10
CA LEU A 133 -35.38 -3.05 -5.42
C LEU A 133 -35.01 -4.48 -5.85
N PRO A 134 -35.08 -5.46 -4.93
CA PRO A 134 -34.81 -6.86 -5.26
C PRO A 134 -35.86 -7.45 -6.21
N GLY A 135 -35.39 -8.21 -7.19
CA GLY A 135 -36.24 -9.09 -8.00
C GLY A 135 -36.61 -10.37 -7.27
N GLN A 136 -37.22 -11.32 -8.00
CA GLN A 136 -37.48 -12.65 -7.45
C GLN A 136 -36.20 -13.48 -7.39
N PRO A 137 -35.94 -14.26 -6.33
CA PRO A 137 -34.84 -15.18 -6.27
C PRO A 137 -34.97 -16.29 -7.31
N VAL A 138 -33.89 -16.59 -8.02
CA VAL A 138 -33.79 -17.69 -8.99
C VAL A 138 -32.70 -18.67 -8.55
N PRO A 139 -32.85 -19.98 -8.84
CA PRO A 139 -31.80 -20.95 -8.56
C PRO A 139 -30.50 -20.60 -9.30
N ALA A 140 -29.38 -20.75 -8.64
CA ALA A 140 -28.06 -20.50 -9.20
C ALA A 140 -26.99 -21.41 -8.57
N PRO A 141 -25.99 -21.88 -9.32
CA PRO A 141 -24.90 -22.66 -8.77
C PRO A 141 -24.03 -21.78 -7.85
N HIS A 142 -23.86 -22.20 -6.61
CA HIS A 142 -23.00 -21.52 -5.65
C HIS A 142 -22.49 -22.51 -4.58
N PRO A 143 -21.22 -22.43 -4.13
CA PRO A 143 -20.78 -23.14 -2.94
C PRO A 143 -21.45 -22.56 -1.69
N VAL A 144 -21.30 -23.18 -0.54
CA VAL A 144 -21.74 -22.58 0.74
C VAL A 144 -21.03 -21.25 0.94
N GLY A 145 -21.78 -20.21 1.29
CA GLY A 145 -21.28 -18.84 1.44
C GLY A 145 -22.09 -17.84 0.60
N THR A 146 -21.52 -16.63 0.42
CA THR A 146 -22.18 -15.52 -0.27
C THR A 146 -21.25 -14.88 -1.30
N SER A 147 -21.82 -14.45 -2.42
CA SER A 147 -21.15 -13.59 -3.40
C SER A 147 -22.03 -12.38 -3.68
N VAL A 148 -21.45 -11.19 -3.50
CA VAL A 148 -22.08 -9.92 -3.88
C VAL A 148 -21.27 -9.30 -5.00
N VAL A 149 -21.95 -9.03 -6.13
CA VAL A 149 -21.35 -8.37 -7.29
C VAL A 149 -22.06 -7.04 -7.50
N VAL A 150 -21.30 -5.97 -7.50
CA VAL A 150 -21.75 -4.58 -7.72
C VAL A 150 -21.17 -4.11 -9.03
N ARG A 151 -22.00 -3.60 -9.95
CA ARG A 151 -21.58 -3.07 -11.25
C ARG A 151 -22.06 -1.65 -11.42
N ASP A 152 -21.31 -0.89 -12.23
CA ASP A 152 -21.64 0.48 -12.64
C ASP A 152 -21.95 1.40 -11.45
N LEU A 153 -21.04 1.46 -10.49
CA LEU A 153 -21.19 2.31 -9.32
C LEU A 153 -21.43 3.77 -9.72
N PHE A 154 -22.51 4.35 -9.18
CA PHE A 154 -23.02 5.69 -9.48
C PHE A 154 -23.43 5.91 -10.94
N GLY A 155 -23.65 4.85 -11.74
CA GLY A 155 -24.19 4.98 -13.09
C GLY A 155 -25.53 5.71 -13.11
N ARG A 156 -26.36 5.46 -12.09
CA ARG A 156 -27.66 6.12 -11.88
C ARG A 156 -27.58 7.49 -11.22
N VAL A 157 -26.38 7.92 -10.75
CA VAL A 157 -26.17 9.20 -10.04
C VAL A 157 -24.93 9.89 -10.63
N PRO A 158 -24.99 10.40 -11.89
CA PRO A 158 -23.84 10.92 -12.61
C PRO A 158 -23.10 12.05 -11.89
N ALA A 159 -23.81 12.84 -11.09
CA ALA A 159 -23.20 13.89 -10.28
C ALA A 159 -22.18 13.31 -9.28
N ARG A 160 -22.50 12.20 -8.61
CA ARG A 160 -21.58 11.53 -7.67
C ARG A 160 -20.41 10.84 -8.38
N ARG A 161 -20.65 10.26 -9.57
CA ARG A 161 -19.61 9.63 -10.36
C ARG A 161 -18.46 10.58 -10.70
N ARG A 162 -18.76 11.87 -10.93
CA ARG A 162 -17.76 12.92 -11.21
C ARG A 162 -16.85 13.25 -10.01
N PHE A 163 -17.24 12.93 -8.78
CA PHE A 163 -16.44 13.14 -7.58
C PHE A 163 -15.51 11.97 -7.26
N LEU A 164 -15.60 10.86 -7.98
CA LEU A 164 -14.67 9.75 -7.84
C LEU A 164 -13.27 10.17 -8.33
N ARG A 165 -12.26 9.68 -7.65
CA ARG A 165 -10.87 9.89 -8.06
C ARG A 165 -10.53 8.98 -9.25
N GLN A 166 -9.30 9.10 -9.75
CA GLN A 166 -8.79 8.18 -10.76
C GLN A 166 -8.85 6.73 -10.27
N ALA A 167 -9.15 5.79 -11.17
CA ALA A 167 -9.32 4.37 -10.85
C ALA A 167 -8.14 3.79 -10.06
N GLN A 168 -6.91 4.19 -10.39
CA GLN A 168 -5.72 3.75 -9.65
C GLN A 168 -5.73 4.23 -8.19
N THR A 169 -6.17 5.46 -7.92
CA THR A 169 -6.26 6.00 -6.55
C THR A 169 -7.34 5.28 -5.74
N GLU A 170 -8.52 5.02 -6.34
CA GLU A 170 -9.59 4.28 -5.67
C GLU A 170 -9.14 2.85 -5.36
N ALA A 171 -8.44 2.18 -6.29
CA ALA A 171 -7.89 0.85 -6.08
C ALA A 171 -6.87 0.80 -4.93
N LEU A 172 -6.01 1.82 -4.79
CA LEU A 172 -5.06 1.94 -3.68
C LEU A 172 -5.77 2.11 -2.34
N HIS A 173 -6.89 2.84 -2.29
CA HIS A 173 -7.71 2.95 -1.08
C HIS A 173 -8.33 1.61 -0.69
N VAL A 174 -8.82 0.83 -1.67
CA VAL A 174 -9.33 -0.52 -1.43
C VAL A 174 -8.22 -1.44 -0.91
N LEU A 175 -7.05 -1.44 -1.53
CA LEU A 175 -5.91 -2.25 -1.10
C LEU A 175 -5.50 -1.91 0.34
N ALA A 176 -5.41 -0.63 0.69
CA ALA A 176 -5.08 -0.18 2.04
C ALA A 176 -6.14 -0.57 3.07
N LEU A 177 -7.42 -0.56 2.70
CA LEU A 177 -8.51 -1.04 3.55
C LEU A 177 -8.41 -2.55 3.78
N VAL A 178 -8.28 -3.35 2.71
CA VAL A 178 -8.23 -4.82 2.80
C VAL A 178 -7.02 -5.25 3.63
N ARG A 179 -5.86 -4.61 3.49
CA ARG A 179 -4.70 -4.85 4.36
C ARG A 179 -5.02 -4.63 5.84
N ARG A 180 -5.71 -3.54 6.17
CA ARG A 180 -6.08 -3.23 7.56
C ARG A 180 -7.08 -4.25 8.12
N ILE A 181 -8.13 -4.59 7.37
CA ILE A 181 -9.09 -5.60 7.81
C ILE A 181 -8.41 -6.97 7.93
N ALA A 182 -7.59 -7.36 6.97
CA ALA A 182 -6.82 -8.59 7.06
C ALA A 182 -5.93 -8.62 8.31
N PHE A 183 -5.31 -7.51 8.70
CA PHE A 183 -4.55 -7.43 9.94
C PHE A 183 -5.41 -7.75 11.18
N SER A 184 -6.63 -7.20 11.27
CA SER A 184 -7.52 -7.40 12.42
C SER A 184 -8.24 -8.76 12.45
N ALA A 185 -8.22 -9.53 11.36
CA ALA A 185 -8.88 -10.83 11.24
C ALA A 185 -7.85 -11.94 10.90
N PRO A 186 -6.96 -12.34 11.84
CA PRO A 186 -5.85 -13.25 11.58
C PRO A 186 -6.28 -14.65 11.12
N ALA A 187 -7.41 -15.15 11.56
CA ALA A 187 -7.93 -16.48 11.20
C ALA A 187 -8.54 -16.54 9.78
N VAL A 188 -8.65 -15.42 9.07
CA VAL A 188 -9.30 -15.35 7.75
C VAL A 188 -8.28 -15.14 6.65
N ALA A 189 -8.38 -15.90 5.56
CA ALA A 189 -7.60 -15.68 4.34
C ALA A 189 -8.24 -14.62 3.46
N PHE A 190 -7.42 -13.72 2.89
CA PHE A 190 -7.88 -12.68 1.97
C PHE A 190 -7.14 -12.73 0.65
N ASN A 191 -7.86 -12.61 -0.46
CA ASN A 191 -7.30 -12.38 -1.78
C ASN A 191 -7.94 -11.13 -2.38
N LEU A 192 -7.13 -10.28 -3.01
CA LEU A 192 -7.60 -9.12 -3.77
C LEU A 192 -7.04 -9.21 -5.19
N LEU A 193 -7.94 -9.25 -6.17
CA LEU A 193 -7.63 -9.07 -7.58
C LEU A 193 -8.00 -7.63 -7.99
N ARG A 194 -7.16 -6.99 -8.77
CA ARG A 194 -7.37 -5.69 -9.38
C ARG A 194 -7.17 -5.81 -10.88
N ASP A 195 -8.21 -5.53 -11.66
CA ASP A 195 -8.17 -5.61 -13.11
C ASP A 195 -7.61 -6.97 -13.59
N GLY A 196 -8.07 -8.06 -12.96
CA GLY A 196 -7.65 -9.45 -13.23
C GLY A 196 -6.29 -9.84 -12.66
N GLN A 197 -5.51 -8.91 -12.08
CA GLN A 197 -4.20 -9.18 -11.51
C GLN A 197 -4.24 -9.29 -9.98
N ARG A 198 -3.43 -10.20 -9.42
CA ARG A 198 -3.34 -10.38 -7.98
C ARG A 198 -2.63 -9.19 -7.32
N ALA A 199 -3.39 -8.38 -6.58
CA ALA A 199 -2.87 -7.22 -5.84
C ALA A 199 -2.50 -7.56 -4.39
N LEU A 200 -3.17 -8.56 -3.77
CA LEU A 200 -2.89 -9.00 -2.41
C LEU A 200 -3.30 -10.46 -2.24
N SER A 201 -2.51 -11.24 -1.51
CA SER A 201 -2.87 -12.58 -1.05
C SER A 201 -2.32 -12.77 0.36
N VAL A 202 -3.22 -12.94 1.33
CA VAL A 202 -2.90 -13.03 2.76
C VAL A 202 -3.47 -14.35 3.28
N PRO A 203 -2.64 -15.31 3.67
CA PRO A 203 -3.13 -16.58 4.22
C PRO A 203 -3.75 -16.39 5.61
N ALA A 204 -4.61 -17.30 6.06
CA ALA A 204 -5.01 -17.39 7.45
C ALA A 204 -3.80 -17.76 8.33
N ALA A 205 -3.71 -17.18 9.53
CA ALA A 205 -2.68 -17.50 10.51
C ALA A 205 -3.16 -18.65 11.41
N LEU A 206 -2.99 -19.88 10.95
CA LEU A 206 -3.41 -21.09 11.66
C LEU A 206 -2.26 -21.71 12.48
N ASP A 207 -1.03 -21.42 12.12
CA ASP A 207 0.21 -21.85 12.73
C ASP A 207 1.28 -20.75 12.59
N GLU A 208 2.45 -20.96 13.19
CA GLU A 208 3.54 -19.99 13.19
C GLU A 208 4.05 -19.69 11.77
N ALA A 209 4.15 -20.69 10.91
CA ALA A 209 4.62 -20.55 9.54
C ALA A 209 3.63 -19.72 8.70
N SER A 210 2.33 -19.96 8.84
CA SER A 210 1.30 -19.16 8.16
C SER A 210 1.18 -17.75 8.72
N ALA A 211 1.36 -17.56 10.03
CA ALA A 211 1.44 -16.24 10.65
C ALA A 211 2.62 -15.43 10.12
N ALA A 212 3.78 -16.07 9.93
CA ALA A 212 4.96 -15.48 9.33
C ALA A 212 4.73 -15.07 7.86
N ARG A 213 4.14 -15.94 7.05
CA ARG A 213 3.77 -15.62 5.66
C ARG A 213 2.76 -14.47 5.61
N ARG A 214 1.80 -14.45 6.54
CA ARG A 214 0.81 -13.38 6.67
C ARG A 214 1.47 -12.03 7.00
N LEU A 215 2.36 -11.99 7.98
CA LEU A 215 3.09 -10.78 8.36
C LEU A 215 3.88 -10.22 7.17
N ARG A 216 4.55 -11.10 6.42
CA ARG A 216 5.27 -10.73 5.19
C ARG A 216 4.34 -10.18 4.10
N ALA A 217 3.18 -10.79 3.90
CA ALA A 217 2.20 -10.35 2.91
C ALA A 217 1.60 -8.98 3.24
N LEU A 218 1.37 -8.68 4.53
CA LEU A 218 0.77 -7.43 4.99
C LEU A 218 1.78 -6.28 5.07
N PHE A 219 3.00 -6.53 5.56
CA PHE A 219 3.95 -5.48 5.96
C PHE A 219 5.25 -5.50 5.15
N GLY A 220 5.45 -6.51 4.30
CA GLY A 220 6.67 -6.67 3.53
C GLY A 220 7.74 -7.50 4.24
N VAL A 221 8.77 -7.88 3.47
CA VAL A 221 9.83 -8.78 3.93
C VAL A 221 10.67 -8.16 5.03
N GLU A 222 11.04 -6.88 4.89
CA GLU A 222 11.87 -6.15 5.87
C GLU A 222 11.21 -6.08 7.25
N PHE A 223 9.92 -5.68 7.29
CA PHE A 223 9.18 -5.63 8.54
C PHE A 223 9.09 -7.03 9.16
N ALA A 224 8.74 -8.06 8.38
CA ALA A 224 8.61 -9.42 8.88
C ALA A 224 9.93 -9.99 9.46
N ALA A 225 11.07 -9.57 8.89
CA ALA A 225 12.39 -10.02 9.34
C ALA A 225 12.91 -9.25 10.58
N LEU A 226 12.56 -7.97 10.72
CA LEU A 226 13.17 -7.08 11.73
C LEU A 226 12.18 -6.65 12.83
N ALA A 227 10.90 -7.02 12.73
CA ALA A 227 9.92 -6.68 13.74
C ALA A 227 10.06 -7.57 14.98
N SER A 228 10.00 -6.95 16.16
CA SER A 228 9.93 -7.64 17.44
C SER A 228 8.49 -7.94 17.82
N ARG A 229 8.24 -9.08 18.45
CA ARG A 229 6.94 -9.41 19.01
C ARG A 229 6.66 -8.56 20.24
N VAL A 230 5.45 -8.04 20.31
CA VAL A 230 4.92 -7.32 21.47
C VAL A 230 3.88 -8.20 22.12
N GLU A 231 3.98 -8.42 23.42
CA GLU A 231 2.95 -9.09 24.19
C GLU A 231 2.99 -8.60 25.64
N MET A 232 1.91 -8.00 26.09
CA MET A 232 1.75 -7.55 27.47
C MET A 232 0.26 -7.57 27.83
N ALA A 233 -0.03 -7.97 29.06
CA ALA A 233 -1.40 -7.99 29.56
C ALA A 233 -1.46 -7.37 30.97
N SER A 234 -2.55 -6.67 31.24
CA SER A 234 -3.03 -6.32 32.58
C SER A 234 -4.20 -7.25 32.95
N GLN A 235 -4.90 -6.95 34.04
CA GLN A 235 -6.04 -7.77 34.47
C GLN A 235 -7.16 -7.85 33.41
N GLN A 236 -7.37 -6.80 32.61
CA GLN A 236 -8.49 -6.70 31.67
C GLN A 236 -8.08 -6.32 30.24
N ILE A 237 -6.85 -5.87 30.03
CA ILE A 237 -6.38 -5.39 28.72
C ILE A 237 -5.18 -6.24 28.29
N ARG A 238 -5.20 -6.66 27.03
CA ARG A 238 -4.07 -7.34 26.40
C ARG A 238 -3.60 -6.55 25.19
N VAL A 239 -2.30 -6.30 25.09
CA VAL A 239 -1.64 -5.71 23.92
C VAL A 239 -0.77 -6.78 23.30
N ALA A 240 -1.00 -7.08 22.03
CA ALA A 240 -0.22 -8.08 21.30
C ALA A 240 0.06 -7.59 19.86
N GLY A 241 1.12 -8.09 19.23
CA GLY A 241 1.43 -7.77 17.86
C GLY A 241 2.91 -7.69 17.57
N TYR A 242 3.28 -6.77 16.68
CA TYR A 242 4.64 -6.62 16.19
C TYR A 242 4.99 -5.15 16.06
N LEU A 243 6.24 -4.80 16.33
CA LEU A 243 6.79 -3.47 16.05
C LEU A 243 8.20 -3.58 15.47
N ALA A 244 8.55 -2.67 14.59
CA ALA A 244 9.89 -2.59 14.03
C ALA A 244 10.74 -1.59 14.82
N GLY A 245 12.03 -1.86 14.93
CA GLY A 245 12.98 -0.92 15.51
C GLY A 245 13.09 0.39 14.73
N PRO A 246 13.77 1.41 15.28
CA PRO A 246 13.93 2.74 14.65
C PRO A 246 14.55 2.72 13.26
N ALA A 247 15.34 1.70 12.93
CA ALA A 247 15.96 1.52 11.61
C ALA A 247 14.93 1.41 10.46
N LEU A 248 13.72 0.90 10.73
CA LEU A 248 12.62 0.81 9.77
C LEU A 248 11.65 2.00 9.85
N ALA A 249 12.00 3.08 10.54
CA ALA A 249 11.17 4.27 10.61
C ALA A 249 10.98 4.89 9.22
N ARG A 250 9.73 5.24 8.88
CA ARG A 250 9.30 5.68 7.56
C ARG A 250 8.98 7.18 7.54
N SER A 251 9.09 7.79 6.35
CA SER A 251 8.64 9.17 6.12
C SER A 251 7.12 9.33 6.15
N GLN A 252 6.37 8.23 5.96
CA GLN A 252 4.91 8.21 5.98
C GLN A 252 4.39 7.22 7.04
N ALA A 253 3.23 7.53 7.62
CA ALA A 253 2.56 6.69 8.62
C ALA A 253 1.71 5.57 7.97
N ASP A 254 2.22 4.92 6.91
CA ASP A 254 1.53 3.92 6.11
C ASP A 254 1.54 2.51 6.73
N LEU A 255 2.53 2.23 7.61
CA LEU A 255 2.66 0.98 8.34
C LEU A 255 2.36 1.13 9.85
N GLN A 256 1.37 1.96 10.17
CA GLN A 256 0.86 2.12 11.52
C GLN A 256 -0.52 1.48 11.62
N MET A 257 -0.60 0.27 12.16
CA MET A 257 -1.84 -0.46 12.31
C MET A 257 -2.17 -0.71 13.77
N LEU A 258 -3.34 -0.22 14.17
CA LEU A 258 -3.93 -0.48 15.48
C LEU A 258 -5.29 -1.14 15.29
N ALA A 259 -5.55 -2.16 16.07
CA ALA A 259 -6.87 -2.78 16.16
C ALA A 259 -7.30 -2.89 17.63
N VAL A 260 -8.58 -2.72 17.88
CA VAL A 260 -9.22 -2.89 19.19
C VAL A 260 -10.37 -3.88 19.03
N ASN A 261 -10.33 -5.00 19.77
CA ASN A 261 -11.33 -6.07 19.69
C ASN A 261 -11.63 -6.49 18.24
N GLY A 262 -10.58 -6.67 17.40
CA GLY A 262 -10.71 -7.05 16.00
C GLY A 262 -11.14 -5.92 15.05
N ARG A 263 -11.31 -4.68 15.51
CA ARG A 263 -11.61 -3.50 14.68
C ARG A 263 -10.37 -2.65 14.46
N THR A 264 -10.04 -2.35 13.22
CA THR A 264 -8.96 -1.39 12.93
C THR A 264 -9.40 0.03 13.25
N ILE A 265 -8.60 0.72 14.04
CA ILE A 265 -8.87 2.09 14.48
C ILE A 265 -7.76 3.06 14.05
N ARG A 266 -8.09 4.35 14.07
CA ARG A 266 -7.14 5.45 13.97
C ARG A 266 -7.38 6.36 15.18
N ASP A 267 -6.56 6.17 16.18
CA ASP A 267 -6.60 6.96 17.40
C ASP A 267 -5.31 7.73 17.58
N ARG A 268 -5.40 9.05 17.72
CA ARG A 268 -4.23 9.93 17.82
C ARG A 268 -3.52 9.77 19.16
N GLN A 269 -4.26 9.49 20.23
CA GLN A 269 -3.70 9.36 21.58
C GLN A 269 -2.95 8.05 21.72
N LEU A 270 -3.46 6.95 21.16
CA LEU A 270 -2.76 5.68 21.13
C LEU A 270 -1.54 5.72 20.19
N ALA A 271 -1.65 6.36 19.02
CA ALA A 271 -0.50 6.59 18.16
C ALA A 271 0.58 7.45 18.85
N HIS A 272 0.17 8.42 19.68
CA HIS A 272 1.07 9.22 20.49
C HIS A 272 1.74 8.39 21.59
N ALA A 273 1.03 7.48 22.26
CA ALA A 273 1.59 6.54 23.23
C ALA A 273 2.73 5.71 22.62
N VAL A 274 2.51 5.17 21.43
CA VAL A 274 3.55 4.43 20.69
C VAL A 274 4.74 5.34 20.39
N ARG A 275 4.51 6.57 19.90
CA ARG A 275 5.59 7.52 19.60
C ARG A 275 6.41 7.88 20.86
N LEU A 276 5.74 8.12 21.98
CA LEU A 276 6.39 8.39 23.26
C LEU A 276 7.29 7.23 23.72
N ALA A 277 6.83 5.99 23.50
CA ALA A 277 7.62 4.80 23.86
C ALA A 277 8.91 4.67 23.05
N TYR A 278 8.92 5.12 21.78
CA TYR A 278 10.16 5.21 20.98
C TYR A 278 11.08 6.33 21.49
N GLY A 279 10.54 7.44 21.99
CA GLY A 279 11.30 8.58 22.48
C GLY A 279 12.26 9.15 21.43
N GLU A 280 13.48 9.49 21.86
CA GLU A 280 14.54 10.03 20.99
C GLU A 280 15.10 9.03 19.97
N ARG A 281 14.77 7.73 20.09
CA ARG A 281 15.18 6.71 19.13
C ARG A 281 14.53 6.88 17.76
N LEU A 282 13.37 7.57 17.68
CA LEU A 282 12.68 7.82 16.43
C LEU A 282 13.19 9.13 15.83
N PRO A 283 13.86 9.12 14.66
CA PRO A 283 14.35 10.33 14.03
C PRO A 283 13.22 11.34 13.77
N GLU A 284 13.54 12.62 13.81
CA GLU A 284 12.58 13.69 13.54
C GLU A 284 11.96 13.54 12.16
N GLY A 285 10.65 13.77 12.06
CA GLY A 285 9.89 13.58 10.81
C GLY A 285 9.69 12.12 10.37
N ARG A 286 10.12 11.14 11.18
CA ARG A 286 9.91 9.72 10.89
C ARG A 286 8.77 9.13 11.71
N HIS A 287 8.17 8.10 11.16
CA HIS A 287 7.04 7.36 11.75
C HIS A 287 7.46 5.94 12.10
N ALA A 288 7.11 5.50 13.29
CA ALA A 288 7.28 4.12 13.72
C ALA A 288 6.44 3.18 12.85
N CYS A 289 6.95 1.95 12.62
CA CYS A 289 6.22 0.89 11.93
C CYS A 289 5.76 -0.13 12.97
N TYR A 290 4.45 -0.35 13.05
CA TYR A 290 3.87 -1.27 14.02
C TYR A 290 2.53 -1.85 13.56
N ALA A 291 2.19 -3.01 14.13
CA ALA A 291 0.98 -3.76 13.93
C ALA A 291 0.52 -4.29 15.28
N LEU A 292 -0.31 -3.55 16.01
CA LEU A 292 -0.68 -3.82 17.39
C LEU A 292 -2.19 -4.05 17.53
N GLN A 293 -2.56 -5.07 18.28
CA GLN A 293 -3.92 -5.40 18.67
C GLN A 293 -4.09 -5.18 20.17
N ILE A 294 -5.22 -4.61 20.54
CA ILE A 294 -5.60 -4.34 21.91
C ILE A 294 -6.93 -5.05 22.13
N ASP A 295 -6.93 -6.01 23.03
CA ASP A 295 -8.11 -6.75 23.43
C ASP A 295 -8.52 -6.33 24.85
N LEU A 296 -9.78 -5.95 25.01
CA LEU A 296 -10.36 -5.54 26.30
C LEU A 296 -11.85 -5.89 26.34
N PRO A 297 -12.49 -5.89 27.54
CA PRO A 297 -13.91 -6.20 27.67
C PRO A 297 -14.76 -5.29 26.77
N PRO A 298 -15.75 -5.81 26.02
CA PRO A 298 -16.59 -5.00 25.14
C PRO A 298 -17.26 -3.82 25.85
N ALA A 299 -17.59 -3.96 27.13
CA ALA A 299 -18.19 -2.89 27.94
C ALA A 299 -17.21 -1.72 28.22
N ALA A 300 -15.90 -1.92 28.10
CA ALA A 300 -14.88 -0.90 28.34
C ALA A 300 -14.60 -0.02 27.12
N VAL A 301 -15.24 -0.29 25.96
CA VAL A 301 -15.04 0.47 24.73
C VAL A 301 -16.36 0.76 24.00
N ASP A 302 -16.65 2.03 23.74
CA ASP A 302 -17.77 2.44 22.88
C ASP A 302 -17.26 2.58 21.43
N VAL A 303 -17.82 1.76 20.55
CA VAL A 303 -17.50 1.72 19.11
C VAL A 303 -18.49 2.50 18.25
N ASN A 304 -19.54 3.05 18.83
CA ASN A 304 -20.60 3.79 18.13
C ASN A 304 -20.36 5.31 18.14
N VAL A 305 -19.12 5.74 17.96
CA VAL A 305 -18.72 7.16 18.04
C VAL A 305 -18.76 7.87 16.68
N HIS A 306 -18.38 7.17 15.60
CA HIS A 306 -18.24 7.75 14.27
C HIS A 306 -18.91 6.86 13.21
N PRO A 307 -19.61 7.43 12.19
CA PRO A 307 -20.25 6.64 11.13
C PRO A 307 -19.31 5.66 10.43
N GLY A 308 -18.06 6.07 10.19
CA GLY A 308 -17.01 5.23 9.62
C GLY A 308 -16.38 4.20 10.57
N LYS A 309 -16.78 4.19 11.85
CA LYS A 309 -16.29 3.26 12.90
C LYS A 309 -14.75 3.23 13.03
N ILE A 310 -14.08 4.33 12.71
CA ILE A 310 -12.62 4.45 12.72
C ILE A 310 -12.11 4.91 14.10
N GLU A 311 -12.98 5.57 14.87
CA GLU A 311 -12.70 6.08 16.21
C GLU A 311 -13.53 5.31 17.25
N VAL A 312 -12.94 5.10 18.41
CA VAL A 312 -13.57 4.44 19.56
C VAL A 312 -13.40 5.32 20.81
N ARG A 313 -14.27 5.18 21.79
CA ARG A 313 -14.10 5.81 23.10
C ARG A 313 -13.86 4.74 24.14
N PHE A 314 -12.79 4.87 24.89
CA PHE A 314 -12.46 3.98 26.00
C PHE A 314 -13.07 4.51 27.29
N GLN A 315 -13.51 3.61 28.15
CA GLN A 315 -13.96 3.94 29.49
C GLN A 315 -12.79 4.47 30.33
N ASP A 316 -11.64 3.79 30.27
CA ASP A 316 -10.37 4.26 30.81
C ASP A 316 -9.28 4.27 29.72
N LEU A 317 -9.19 5.40 29.02
CA LEU A 317 -8.17 5.58 27.99
C LEU A 317 -6.75 5.65 28.59
N ARG A 318 -6.59 6.12 29.85
CA ARG A 318 -5.29 6.24 30.47
C ARG A 318 -4.69 4.87 30.71
N GLU A 319 -5.46 3.91 31.20
CA GLU A 319 -4.99 2.53 31.42
C GLU A 319 -4.54 1.89 30.08
N VAL A 320 -5.33 2.07 29.01
CA VAL A 320 -4.97 1.56 27.66
C VAL A 320 -3.70 2.22 27.14
N HIS A 321 -3.57 3.54 27.28
CA HIS A 321 -2.40 4.31 26.87
C HIS A 321 -1.14 3.86 27.60
N ASP A 322 -1.20 3.74 28.93
CA ASP A 322 -0.06 3.39 29.75
C ASP A 322 0.42 1.95 29.52
N LEU A 323 -0.52 1.01 29.36
CA LEU A 323 -0.20 -0.39 29.02
C LEU A 323 0.42 -0.48 27.62
N LEU A 324 -0.14 0.23 26.63
CA LEU A 324 0.39 0.27 25.25
C LEU A 324 1.81 0.86 25.24
N HIS A 325 2.01 1.97 25.95
CA HIS A 325 3.34 2.60 26.09
C HIS A 325 4.35 1.64 26.73
N ALA A 326 3.96 0.97 27.83
CA ALA A 326 4.81 0.02 28.53
C ALA A 326 5.15 -1.20 27.64
N ALA A 327 4.17 -1.75 26.91
CA ALA A 327 4.35 -2.89 26.02
C ALA A 327 5.34 -2.57 24.88
N VAL A 328 5.17 -1.41 24.23
CA VAL A 328 6.06 -0.96 23.15
C VAL A 328 7.48 -0.71 23.70
N ARG A 329 7.61 -0.04 24.83
CA ARG A 329 8.90 0.23 25.48
C ARG A 329 9.64 -1.05 25.88
N ALA A 330 8.91 -2.03 26.42
CA ALA A 330 9.48 -3.34 26.76
C ALA A 330 10.02 -4.07 25.53
N ALA A 331 9.26 -4.09 24.44
CA ALA A 331 9.68 -4.71 23.20
C ALA A 331 10.87 -4.01 22.52
N LEU A 332 10.99 -2.69 22.64
CA LEU A 332 12.14 -1.93 22.15
C LEU A 332 13.42 -2.12 22.99
N ASN A 333 13.28 -2.52 24.25
CA ASN A 333 14.40 -2.73 25.18
C ASN A 333 14.79 -4.22 25.32
N GLY A 334 13.93 -5.13 24.88
CA GLY A 334 14.17 -6.57 24.91
C GLY A 334 15.21 -7.02 23.88
N PRO A 335 15.75 -8.25 24.02
CA PRO A 335 16.55 -8.85 22.97
C PRO A 335 15.70 -8.91 21.69
N GLN A 336 16.21 -8.38 20.60
CA GLN A 336 15.55 -8.43 19.30
C GLN A 336 15.59 -9.87 18.77
N ALA A 337 14.68 -10.73 19.23
CA ALA A 337 14.42 -11.99 18.56
C ALA A 337 13.63 -11.64 17.28
N PRO A 338 14.10 -12.04 16.08
CA PRO A 338 13.36 -11.80 14.85
C PRO A 338 11.98 -12.44 14.95
N ALA A 339 10.97 -11.71 14.48
CA ALA A 339 9.57 -12.14 14.50
C ALA A 339 9.33 -13.45 13.74
N VAL A 340 10.27 -13.81 12.86
CA VAL A 340 10.23 -14.98 11.99
C VAL A 340 11.66 -15.44 11.69
N ALA A 341 11.96 -16.73 11.87
CA ALA A 341 13.12 -17.33 11.24
C ALA A 341 12.96 -17.26 9.73
N VAL A 342 13.89 -16.59 9.04
CA VAL A 342 13.84 -16.44 7.59
C VAL A 342 14.28 -17.77 6.96
N GLU A 343 13.35 -18.71 6.82
CA GLU A 343 13.55 -19.79 5.83
C GLU A 343 13.34 -19.18 4.44
N HIS A 344 14.41 -19.12 3.68
CA HIS A 344 14.39 -18.73 2.27
C HIS A 344 13.77 -19.87 1.45
N ALA A 345 12.45 -20.00 1.48
CA ALA A 345 11.73 -20.83 0.51
C ALA A 345 11.39 -19.96 -0.70
N TYR A 346 12.22 -20.02 -1.73
CA TYR A 346 11.85 -19.58 -3.07
C TYR A 346 10.88 -20.61 -3.66
N GLU A 347 9.59 -20.27 -3.74
CA GLU A 347 8.70 -20.98 -4.66
C GLU A 347 9.03 -20.54 -6.10
N THR A 348 9.96 -21.26 -6.72
CA THR A 348 10.11 -21.28 -8.19
C THR A 348 9.06 -22.24 -8.74
N THR A 349 8.12 -21.72 -9.51
CA THR A 349 7.35 -22.54 -10.46
C THR A 349 8.30 -23.01 -11.55
N GLY A 350 8.87 -24.19 -11.35
CA GLY A 350 9.81 -24.83 -12.26
C GLY A 350 10.91 -25.53 -11.48
N GLY A 351 10.76 -26.81 -11.22
CA GLY A 351 11.62 -27.88 -10.69
C GLY A 351 12.75 -27.55 -9.70
N PRO A 352 13.00 -28.44 -8.72
CA PRO A 352 13.90 -28.13 -7.62
C PRO A 352 15.37 -28.18 -8.05
N ARG A 353 16.09 -27.07 -7.93
CA ARG A 353 17.53 -27.04 -7.76
C ARG A 353 17.86 -26.36 -6.44
N GLU A 354 18.27 -27.18 -5.51
CA GLU A 354 18.72 -26.83 -4.17
C GLU A 354 20.08 -26.12 -4.27
N LEU A 355 20.11 -24.81 -3.97
CA LEU A 355 21.36 -24.05 -3.81
C LEU A 355 21.73 -24.05 -2.32
N VAL A 356 22.53 -25.03 -1.91
CA VAL A 356 23.15 -25.09 -0.59
C VAL A 356 24.37 -24.18 -0.58
N LEU A 357 24.27 -22.99 0.01
CA LEU A 357 25.44 -22.17 0.36
C LEU A 357 26.15 -22.81 1.56
N ARG A 358 27.16 -23.64 1.30
CA ARG A 358 28.11 -24.05 2.33
C ARG A 358 29.16 -22.96 2.51
N VAL A 359 29.16 -22.33 3.68
CA VAL A 359 30.32 -21.56 4.15
C VAL A 359 31.43 -22.56 4.42
N ALA A 360 32.44 -22.58 3.57
CA ALA A 360 33.65 -23.41 3.77
C ALA A 360 34.61 -22.66 4.67
N ASP A 361 35.00 -23.35 5.74
CA ASP A 361 36.02 -22.99 6.73
C ASP A 361 37.38 -22.68 6.09
N ALA A 362 38.02 -21.61 6.52
CA ALA A 362 39.31 -21.14 6.02
C ALA A 362 40.45 -21.98 6.59
N GLY A 363 41.13 -22.70 5.70
CA GLY A 363 42.41 -23.28 6.07
C GLY A 363 43.02 -24.22 4.99
N ARG A 364 43.84 -23.69 4.07
CA ARG A 364 45.14 -24.15 3.64
C ARG A 364 45.60 -23.62 2.26
N PRO A 365 46.92 -23.68 1.95
CA PRO A 365 47.60 -22.62 1.20
C PRO A 365 47.85 -22.87 -0.28
N ALA A 366 48.18 -21.78 -0.93
CA ALA A 366 48.66 -21.47 -2.27
C ALA A 366 49.24 -22.55 -3.20
N GLY A 367 48.80 -22.52 -4.48
CA GLY A 367 49.46 -23.01 -5.67
C GLY A 367 49.30 -22.01 -6.83
N PRO A 368 50.13 -22.03 -7.89
CA PRO A 368 50.53 -20.84 -8.64
C PRO A 368 49.52 -20.33 -9.69
N ARG A 369 49.53 -19.02 -9.91
CA ARG A 369 48.73 -18.25 -10.86
C ARG A 369 49.11 -18.51 -12.32
N PRO A 370 48.15 -18.52 -13.27
CA PRO A 370 48.42 -18.17 -14.67
C PRO A 370 48.00 -16.72 -14.95
N SER A 371 48.85 -16.05 -15.74
CA SER A 371 48.72 -14.69 -16.25
C SER A 371 47.54 -14.55 -17.24
N PHE A 372 46.76 -13.47 -17.12
CA PHE A 372 45.74 -13.11 -18.11
C PHE A 372 46.25 -12.02 -19.04
N ALA A 373 46.32 -12.38 -20.33
CA ALA A 373 46.53 -11.45 -21.43
C ALA A 373 45.20 -10.81 -21.83
N ALA A 374 45.24 -9.49 -22.06
CA ALA A 374 44.10 -8.70 -22.50
C ALA A 374 43.60 -9.18 -23.89
N ARG A 375 42.29 -9.42 -24.01
CA ARG A 375 41.58 -9.51 -25.29
C ARG A 375 40.59 -8.35 -25.44
N VAL A 376 40.77 -7.66 -26.55
CA VAL A 376 39.91 -6.58 -27.03
C VAL A 376 38.54 -7.15 -27.40
N ALA A 377 37.47 -6.56 -26.86
CA ALA A 377 36.10 -6.99 -27.13
C ALA A 377 35.51 -6.25 -28.34
N HIS A 378 34.92 -7.02 -29.26
CA HIS A 378 34.03 -6.53 -30.31
C HIS A 378 32.61 -6.26 -29.77
N PRO A 379 31.85 -5.31 -30.35
CA PRO A 379 30.52 -4.99 -29.88
C PRO A 379 29.52 -6.09 -30.27
N VAL A 380 28.92 -6.72 -29.30
CA VAL A 380 27.81 -7.65 -29.49
C VAL A 380 26.49 -6.88 -29.22
N HIS A 381 25.60 -6.89 -30.20
CA HIS A 381 24.21 -6.40 -30.01
C HIS A 381 23.54 -7.23 -28.90
N PRO A 382 22.82 -6.58 -27.95
CA PRO A 382 22.19 -7.32 -26.87
C PRO A 382 20.89 -7.97 -27.35
N ALA A 383 20.86 -9.28 -27.39
CA ALA A 383 19.65 -10.04 -27.21
C ALA A 383 19.14 -9.73 -25.78
N ALA A 384 17.83 -9.52 -25.62
CA ALA A 384 17.21 -9.16 -24.35
C ALA A 384 17.53 -10.22 -23.28
N VAL A 385 18.52 -9.96 -22.43
CA VAL A 385 18.83 -10.76 -21.26
C VAL A 385 17.77 -10.41 -20.20
N ALA A 386 17.05 -11.41 -19.72
CA ALA A 386 16.09 -11.23 -18.62
C ALA A 386 16.88 -10.91 -17.34
N THR A 387 16.98 -9.63 -17.01
CA THR A 387 17.68 -9.16 -15.82
C THR A 387 16.83 -9.46 -14.59
N HIS A 388 17.26 -10.41 -13.76
CA HIS A 388 16.58 -10.74 -12.50
C HIS A 388 17.05 -9.80 -11.39
N TRP A 389 16.20 -8.86 -11.01
CA TRP A 389 16.45 -7.96 -9.88
C TRP A 389 16.30 -8.68 -8.54
N VAL A 390 17.37 -8.70 -7.76
CA VAL A 390 17.42 -9.40 -6.46
C VAL A 390 17.12 -8.47 -5.29
N ALA A 391 17.66 -7.25 -5.31
CA ALA A 391 17.52 -6.30 -4.22
C ALA A 391 17.55 -4.85 -4.71
N LEU A 392 16.99 -3.95 -3.89
CA LEU A 392 17.14 -2.50 -4.00
C LEU A 392 17.78 -2.00 -2.71
N ILE A 393 18.97 -1.42 -2.80
CA ILE A 393 19.74 -0.93 -1.65
C ILE A 393 19.56 0.59 -1.54
N ALA A 394 19.15 1.05 -0.36
CA ALA A 394 18.94 2.48 -0.03
C ALA A 394 18.02 3.23 -1.02
N GLY A 395 17.12 2.54 -1.72
CA GLY A 395 16.26 3.15 -2.74
C GLY A 395 17.02 3.67 -3.98
N ARG A 396 18.32 3.42 -4.09
CA ARG A 396 19.20 3.98 -5.12
C ARG A 396 19.87 2.93 -5.99
N TYR A 397 20.41 1.87 -5.39
CA TYR A 397 21.19 0.86 -6.11
C TYR A 397 20.36 -0.39 -6.30
N ALA A 398 20.23 -0.86 -7.55
CA ALA A 398 19.63 -2.14 -7.85
C ALA A 398 20.71 -3.20 -8.00
N VAL A 399 20.47 -4.36 -7.42
CA VAL A 399 21.33 -5.54 -7.54
C VAL A 399 20.65 -6.54 -8.45
N SER A 400 21.33 -6.99 -9.49
CA SER A 400 20.85 -8.00 -10.42
C SER A 400 21.79 -9.21 -10.42
N ILE A 401 21.23 -10.39 -10.70
CA ILE A 401 22.00 -11.58 -11.01
C ILE A 401 21.86 -11.81 -12.51
N GLU A 402 23.00 -11.89 -13.21
CA GLU A 402 23.05 -12.27 -14.62
C GLU A 402 23.55 -13.72 -14.71
N GLU A 403 22.73 -14.58 -15.30
CA GLU A 403 23.18 -15.89 -15.73
C GLU A 403 23.94 -15.71 -17.06
N VAL A 404 25.26 -15.86 -17.01
CA VAL A 404 26.06 -15.86 -18.22
C VAL A 404 26.04 -17.28 -18.77
N PRO A 405 25.52 -17.53 -19.99
CA PRO A 405 25.62 -18.84 -20.63
C PRO A 405 27.09 -19.28 -20.69
N ASP A 406 27.38 -20.52 -20.28
CA ASP A 406 28.71 -21.14 -20.27
C ASP A 406 29.74 -20.62 -19.24
N ALA A 407 29.33 -19.82 -18.25
CA ALA A 407 30.22 -19.43 -17.15
C ALA A 407 29.88 -20.18 -15.84
N PRO A 408 30.91 -20.64 -15.07
CA PRO A 408 30.67 -21.41 -13.84
C PRO A 408 30.15 -20.60 -12.64
N ALA A 409 29.97 -19.31 -12.78
CA ALA A 409 29.48 -18.44 -11.73
C ALA A 409 28.61 -17.30 -12.30
N ALA A 410 27.45 -17.04 -11.66
CA ALA A 410 26.62 -15.88 -11.94
C ALA A 410 27.36 -14.57 -11.58
N ALA A 411 27.30 -13.58 -12.45
CA ALA A 411 27.82 -12.25 -12.16
C ALA A 411 26.77 -11.40 -11.42
N LEU A 412 27.23 -10.65 -10.43
CA LEU A 412 26.38 -9.71 -9.69
C LEU A 412 26.53 -8.33 -10.31
N GLY A 413 25.45 -7.79 -10.85
CA GLY A 413 25.37 -6.41 -11.34
C GLY A 413 24.86 -5.47 -10.26
N VAL A 414 25.49 -4.33 -10.08
CA VAL A 414 25.02 -3.24 -9.22
C VAL A 414 24.81 -2.01 -10.10
N VAL A 415 23.56 -1.54 -10.21
CA VAL A 415 23.19 -0.38 -11.03
C VAL A 415 22.82 0.80 -10.14
N ASP A 416 23.45 1.95 -10.34
CA ASP A 416 22.99 3.22 -9.76
C ASP A 416 21.74 3.74 -10.52
N LEU A 417 20.58 3.31 -10.07
CA LEU A 417 19.29 3.67 -10.67
C LEU A 417 19.04 5.18 -10.65
N VAL A 418 19.41 5.85 -9.57
CA VAL A 418 19.20 7.29 -9.41
C VAL A 418 20.15 8.06 -10.34
N GLY A 419 21.41 7.67 -10.41
CA GLY A 419 22.39 8.25 -11.32
C GLY A 419 21.98 8.10 -12.78
N PHE A 420 21.60 6.88 -13.19
CA PHE A 420 21.16 6.59 -14.55
C PHE A 420 19.86 7.35 -14.90
N ALA A 421 18.85 7.33 -14.02
CA ALA A 421 17.60 8.05 -14.23
C ALA A 421 17.82 9.57 -14.31
N THR A 422 18.74 10.12 -13.50
CA THR A 422 19.10 11.55 -13.54
C THR A 422 19.71 11.93 -14.89
N ALA A 423 20.60 11.08 -15.43
CA ALA A 423 21.23 11.33 -16.74
C ALA A 423 20.20 11.29 -17.88
N VAL A 424 19.32 10.28 -17.88
CA VAL A 424 18.22 10.14 -18.85
C VAL A 424 17.29 11.34 -18.79
N LEU A 425 16.94 11.77 -17.58
CA LEU A 425 16.07 12.93 -17.36
C LEU A 425 16.73 14.23 -17.79
N ALA A 426 18.02 14.42 -17.50
CA ALA A 426 18.78 15.60 -17.93
C ALA A 426 18.79 15.73 -19.45
N ALA A 427 19.13 14.66 -20.16
CA ALA A 427 19.14 14.66 -21.63
C ALA A 427 17.75 14.94 -22.22
N ARG A 428 16.69 14.33 -21.64
CA ARG A 428 15.31 14.54 -22.09
C ARG A 428 14.84 15.99 -21.86
N LEU A 429 15.12 16.55 -20.70
CA LEU A 429 14.79 17.94 -20.40
C LEU A 429 15.58 18.91 -21.29
N GLN A 430 16.86 18.63 -21.55
CA GLN A 430 17.68 19.43 -22.47
C GLN A 430 17.13 19.41 -23.90
N THR A 431 16.74 18.23 -24.40
CA THR A 431 16.14 18.09 -25.73
C THR A 431 14.81 18.85 -25.83
N GLN A 432 13.95 18.75 -24.80
CA GLN A 432 12.69 19.47 -24.76
C GLN A 432 12.89 20.99 -24.66
N TRP A 433 13.85 21.43 -23.87
CA TRP A 433 14.17 22.87 -23.76
C TRP A 433 14.76 23.42 -25.03
N ALA A 434 15.63 22.69 -25.72
CA ALA A 434 16.19 23.14 -27.00
C ALA A 434 15.13 23.29 -28.10
N SER A 435 13.98 22.64 -27.98
CA SER A 435 12.89 22.67 -28.94
C SER A 435 11.74 23.63 -28.58
N ALA A 436 11.73 24.24 -27.39
CA ALA A 436 10.65 25.09 -26.90
C ALA A 436 11.15 26.15 -25.89
N PRO A 437 10.55 27.37 -25.87
CA PRO A 437 10.98 28.45 -24.95
C PRO A 437 10.68 28.14 -23.48
N ALA A 438 9.87 27.11 -23.17
CA ALA A 438 9.53 26.67 -21.83
C ALA A 438 9.29 25.16 -21.84
N LEU A 439 9.61 24.47 -20.74
CA LEU A 439 9.34 23.04 -20.59
C LEU A 439 7.83 22.79 -20.53
N PRO A 440 7.30 21.83 -21.29
CA PRO A 440 5.93 21.38 -21.12
C PRO A 440 5.73 20.89 -19.68
N SER A 441 4.78 21.49 -18.95
CA SER A 441 4.58 21.21 -17.53
C SER A 441 3.16 20.75 -17.23
N ARG A 442 3.00 20.00 -16.13
CA ARG A 442 1.72 19.57 -15.58
C ARG A 442 1.50 20.21 -14.21
N PRO A 443 0.27 20.63 -13.87
CA PRO A 443 -0.03 21.15 -12.55
C PRO A 443 0.09 20.05 -11.48
N LEU A 444 0.51 20.45 -10.29
CA LEU A 444 0.53 19.62 -9.09
C LEU A 444 -0.81 19.76 -8.36
N LEU A 445 -1.36 18.65 -7.90
CA LEU A 445 -2.56 18.65 -7.07
C LEU A 445 -2.32 19.35 -5.72
N PHE A 446 -1.14 19.12 -5.15
CA PHE A 446 -0.64 19.80 -3.95
C PHE A 446 0.67 20.49 -4.27
N PRO A 447 0.81 21.80 -4.00
CA PRO A 447 2.06 22.50 -4.19
C PRO A 447 3.18 21.93 -3.33
N ILE A 448 4.38 21.85 -3.89
CA ILE A 448 5.58 21.44 -3.14
C ILE A 448 6.16 22.67 -2.49
N ARG A 449 6.28 22.63 -1.17
CA ARG A 449 6.86 23.71 -0.37
C ARG A 449 8.38 23.65 -0.45
N ILE A 450 9.02 24.79 -0.71
CA ILE A 450 10.47 24.94 -0.78
C ILE A 450 10.88 26.00 0.24
N GLU A 451 11.67 25.60 1.23
CA GLU A 451 12.23 26.49 2.23
C GLU A 451 13.62 26.94 1.79
N CYS A 452 13.78 28.24 1.56
CA CYS A 452 15.02 28.84 1.11
C CYS A 452 15.82 29.38 2.30
N ARG A 453 17.16 29.42 2.17
CA ARG A 453 18.06 29.92 3.21
C ARG A 453 17.85 31.40 3.53
N ASP A 454 17.51 32.23 2.52
CA ASP A 454 17.25 33.65 2.64
C ASP A 454 16.32 34.14 1.51
N GLY A 455 15.91 35.42 1.54
CA GLY A 455 15.01 36.01 0.57
C GLY A 455 15.65 36.19 -0.81
N ALA A 456 16.94 36.46 -0.89
CA ALA A 456 17.65 36.58 -2.18
C ALA A 456 17.71 35.22 -2.89
N HIS A 457 17.94 34.15 -2.14
CA HIS A 457 17.89 32.79 -2.67
C HIS A 457 16.48 32.41 -3.13
N ALA A 458 15.42 32.79 -2.40
CA ALA A 458 14.06 32.56 -2.82
C ALA A 458 13.73 33.27 -4.14
N GLN A 459 14.09 34.54 -4.30
CA GLN A 459 13.89 35.28 -5.54
C GLN A 459 14.67 34.67 -6.71
N ALA A 460 15.94 34.30 -6.51
CA ALA A 460 16.75 33.65 -7.54
C ALA A 460 16.17 32.30 -7.98
N LEU A 461 15.68 31.50 -7.03
CA LEU A 461 15.06 30.20 -7.29
C LEU A 461 13.71 30.35 -8.01
N GLU A 462 12.88 31.31 -7.59
CA GLU A 462 11.62 31.62 -8.26
C GLU A 462 11.85 32.01 -9.72
N ALA A 463 12.80 32.94 -9.97
CA ALA A 463 13.16 33.35 -11.32
C ALA A 463 13.70 32.20 -12.17
N ALA A 464 14.56 31.33 -11.60
CA ALA A 464 15.11 30.18 -12.30
C ALA A 464 14.04 29.15 -12.69
N LEU A 465 13.12 28.81 -11.79
CA LEU A 465 12.03 27.88 -12.05
C LEU A 465 10.99 28.44 -13.03
N ALA A 466 10.68 29.73 -12.92
CA ALA A 466 9.79 30.43 -13.87
C ALA A 466 10.39 30.48 -15.28
N ALA A 467 11.71 30.73 -15.40
CA ALA A 467 12.41 30.68 -16.68
C ALA A 467 12.36 29.30 -17.33
N LEU A 468 12.26 28.23 -16.55
CA LEU A 468 12.06 26.85 -17.01
C LEU A 468 10.60 26.56 -17.42
N GLY A 469 9.68 27.50 -17.28
CA GLY A 469 8.26 27.30 -17.58
C GLY A 469 7.48 26.64 -16.44
N LEU A 470 8.02 26.60 -15.23
CA LEU A 470 7.35 26.03 -14.08
C LEU A 470 6.57 27.09 -13.30
N SER A 471 5.37 26.76 -12.85
CA SER A 471 4.56 27.62 -12.01
C SER A 471 5.06 27.57 -10.57
N VAL A 472 5.51 28.69 -10.06
CA VAL A 472 6.00 28.86 -8.69
C VAL A 472 5.45 30.17 -8.12
N ASN A 473 5.15 30.19 -6.81
CA ASN A 473 4.63 31.37 -6.12
C ASN A 473 5.34 31.54 -4.78
N ALA A 474 5.69 32.76 -4.45
CA ALA A 474 6.17 33.08 -3.09
C ALA A 474 5.03 32.99 -2.08
N LEU A 475 5.24 32.25 -1.01
CA LEU A 475 4.35 32.18 0.17
C LEU A 475 4.82 33.13 1.26
N SER A 476 6.13 33.36 1.35
CA SER A 476 6.77 34.30 2.27
C SER A 476 8.12 34.75 1.68
N ALA A 477 8.83 35.64 2.37
CA ALA A 477 10.16 36.08 1.95
C ALA A 477 11.18 34.92 1.76
N ARG A 478 10.94 33.76 2.38
CA ARG A 478 11.88 32.61 2.37
C ARG A 478 11.22 31.28 1.96
N THR A 479 9.93 31.29 1.59
CA THR A 479 9.19 30.08 1.27
C THR A 479 8.51 30.22 -0.08
N LEU A 480 8.74 29.24 -0.96
CA LEU A 480 8.12 29.13 -2.27
C LEU A 480 7.16 27.94 -2.31
N ALA A 481 6.16 28.03 -3.18
CA ALA A 481 5.26 26.93 -3.53
C ALA A 481 5.41 26.58 -5.01
N LEU A 482 6.01 25.45 -5.33
CA LEU A 482 6.09 24.91 -6.69
C LEU A 482 4.74 24.26 -7.04
N ARG A 483 4.09 24.73 -8.12
CA ARG A 483 2.74 24.32 -8.52
C ARG A 483 2.69 23.44 -9.76
N SER A 484 3.78 23.33 -10.50
CA SER A 484 3.86 22.46 -11.65
C SER A 484 5.21 21.77 -11.75
N LEU A 485 5.23 20.61 -12.43
CA LEU A 485 6.44 19.86 -12.76
C LEU A 485 6.48 19.62 -14.27
N PRO A 486 7.68 19.42 -14.88
CA PRO A 486 7.77 19.02 -16.27
C PRO A 486 6.94 17.77 -16.56
N LEU A 487 6.32 17.66 -17.73
CA LEU A 487 5.63 16.45 -18.17
C LEU A 487 6.56 15.22 -18.17
N ALA A 488 7.85 15.46 -18.49
CA ALA A 488 8.88 14.42 -18.47
C ALA A 488 9.31 13.99 -17.06
N ALA A 489 8.94 14.74 -16.01
CA ALA A 489 9.32 14.39 -14.65
C ALA A 489 8.69 13.06 -14.22
N PRO A 490 9.49 12.13 -13.67
CA PRO A 490 8.99 10.88 -13.10
C PRO A 490 8.18 11.14 -11.82
N ALA A 491 7.72 10.08 -11.16
CA ALA A 491 7.20 10.19 -9.81
C ALA A 491 8.34 10.61 -8.87
N VAL A 492 8.12 11.69 -8.11
CA VAL A 492 9.10 12.24 -7.16
C VAL A 492 8.50 12.30 -5.76
N LEU A 493 9.38 12.28 -4.76
CA LEU A 493 9.03 12.45 -3.35
C LEU A 493 9.00 13.97 -3.05
N PRO A 494 7.83 14.57 -2.78
CA PRO A 494 7.70 16.01 -2.55
C PRO A 494 8.54 16.52 -1.38
N GLU A 495 8.66 15.70 -0.34
CA GLU A 495 9.44 15.97 0.87
C GLU A 495 10.96 16.02 0.61
N VAL A 496 11.42 15.42 -0.49
CA VAL A 496 12.83 15.42 -0.90
C VAL A 496 13.07 16.50 -1.97
N LEU A 497 12.12 16.69 -2.89
CA LEU A 497 12.29 17.64 -4.00
C LEU A 497 12.41 19.10 -3.53
N GLY A 498 11.59 19.52 -2.56
CA GLY A 498 11.68 20.86 -2.00
C GLY A 498 13.08 21.19 -1.44
N PRO A 499 13.59 20.39 -0.51
CA PRO A 499 14.97 20.52 0.01
C PRO A 499 16.05 20.38 -1.07
N ALA A 500 15.90 19.50 -2.07
CA ALA A 500 16.87 19.34 -3.16
C ALA A 500 16.97 20.61 -4.01
N LEU A 501 15.82 21.20 -4.41
CA LEU A 501 15.79 22.48 -5.13
C LEU A 501 16.41 23.63 -4.32
N ALA A 502 16.24 23.66 -2.99
CA ALA A 502 16.80 24.70 -2.15
C ALA A 502 18.30 24.52 -1.87
N ARG A 503 18.84 23.30 -1.96
CA ARG A 503 20.24 22.98 -1.65
C ARG A 503 21.18 23.40 -2.76
N HIS A 504 20.80 23.18 -4.01
CA HIS A 504 21.62 23.50 -5.15
C HIS A 504 21.54 24.99 -5.51
N PRO A 505 22.62 25.61 -6.01
CA PRO A 505 22.57 26.99 -6.50
C PRO A 505 21.54 27.12 -7.62
N PRO A 506 20.57 28.05 -7.52
CA PRO A 506 19.53 28.18 -8.53
C PRO A 506 20.11 28.50 -9.91
N ARG A 507 19.75 27.70 -10.90
CA ARG A 507 20.13 27.90 -12.30
C ARG A 507 18.92 27.65 -13.19
N ALA A 508 18.75 28.50 -14.20
CA ALA A 508 17.72 28.33 -15.20
C ALA A 508 18.21 27.37 -16.31
N ASP A 509 18.59 26.14 -15.94
CA ASP A 509 19.01 25.10 -16.88
C ASP A 509 18.39 23.73 -16.56
N ALA A 510 18.31 22.90 -17.58
CA ALA A 510 17.72 21.56 -17.47
C ALA A 510 18.52 20.63 -16.55
N GLY A 511 19.83 20.82 -16.44
CA GLY A 511 20.72 20.01 -15.60
C GLY A 511 20.46 20.23 -14.11
N TYR A 512 20.26 21.47 -13.70
CA TYR A 512 19.87 21.83 -12.34
C TYR A 512 18.57 21.13 -11.93
N LEU A 513 17.55 21.25 -12.78
CA LEU A 513 16.25 20.64 -12.49
C LEU A 513 16.32 19.11 -12.50
N ALA A 514 17.08 18.51 -13.44
CA ALA A 514 17.26 17.06 -13.51
C ALA A 514 17.95 16.51 -12.26
N THR A 515 18.94 17.22 -11.73
CA THR A 515 19.65 16.82 -10.51
C THR A 515 18.69 16.80 -9.31
N ALA A 516 17.91 17.86 -9.10
CA ALA A 516 16.94 17.92 -8.01
C ALA A 516 15.83 16.87 -8.14
N LEU A 517 15.33 16.63 -9.37
CA LEU A 517 14.34 15.58 -9.64
C LEU A 517 14.92 14.18 -9.47
N GLY A 518 16.20 13.98 -9.82
CA GLY A 518 16.91 12.71 -9.63
C GLY A 518 17.10 12.37 -8.15
N GLU A 519 17.49 13.33 -7.31
CA GLU A 519 17.58 13.16 -5.85
C GLU A 519 16.23 12.79 -5.23
N ALA A 520 15.14 13.35 -5.76
CA ALA A 520 13.79 13.13 -5.28
C ALA A 520 13.08 11.95 -5.96
N LEU A 521 13.77 11.17 -6.77
CA LEU A 521 13.18 10.08 -7.54
C LEU A 521 12.56 9.02 -6.62
N ALA A 522 11.27 8.75 -6.84
CA ALA A 522 10.56 7.66 -6.20
C ALA A 522 10.78 6.37 -6.99
N VAL A 523 11.82 5.60 -6.64
CA VAL A 523 12.06 4.29 -7.26
C VAL A 523 11.04 3.29 -6.73
N PRO A 524 10.27 2.59 -7.60
CA PRO A 524 9.26 1.64 -7.15
C PRO A 524 9.87 0.48 -6.36
N THR A 525 9.25 0.13 -5.24
CA THR A 525 9.69 -0.98 -4.37
C THR A 525 9.11 -2.32 -4.80
N LEU A 526 7.96 -2.34 -5.48
CA LEU A 526 7.30 -3.56 -5.94
C LEU A 526 7.96 -4.11 -7.22
N GLY A 527 8.16 -5.43 -7.28
CA GLY A 527 8.89 -6.08 -8.37
C GLY A 527 8.32 -5.78 -9.76
N ALA A 528 7.00 -5.93 -9.97
CA ALA A 528 6.35 -5.67 -11.25
C ALA A 528 6.34 -4.18 -11.64
N GLU A 529 6.08 -3.29 -10.68
CA GLU A 529 6.13 -1.84 -10.91
C GLU A 529 7.54 -1.38 -11.24
N ARG A 530 8.55 -1.93 -10.56
CA ARG A 530 9.96 -1.66 -10.81
C ARG A 530 10.38 -2.14 -12.18
N ALA A 531 10.00 -3.34 -12.58
CA ALA A 531 10.30 -3.87 -13.91
C ALA A 531 9.70 -2.99 -15.03
N SER A 532 8.44 -2.58 -14.89
CA SER A 532 7.77 -1.67 -15.82
C SER A 532 8.40 -0.26 -15.83
N TRP A 533 8.77 0.25 -14.66
CA TRP A 533 9.47 1.53 -14.54
C TRP A 533 10.85 1.46 -15.20
N TRP A 534 11.60 0.40 -14.94
CA TRP A 534 12.93 0.16 -15.52
C TRP A 534 12.88 0.02 -17.04
N ALA A 535 11.94 -0.76 -17.57
CA ALA A 535 11.76 -0.91 -19.02
C ALA A 535 11.46 0.44 -19.70
N ARG A 536 10.62 1.29 -19.07
CA ARG A 536 10.37 2.65 -19.58
C ARG A 536 11.63 3.52 -19.54
N LEU A 537 12.41 3.45 -18.47
CA LEU A 537 13.65 4.20 -18.34
C LEU A 537 14.68 3.79 -19.39
N GLN A 538 14.84 2.49 -19.61
CA GLN A 538 15.71 1.93 -20.66
C GLN A 538 15.24 2.33 -22.07
N GLY A 539 13.93 2.31 -22.33
CA GLY A 539 13.36 2.80 -23.59
C GLY A 539 13.71 4.26 -23.86
N MET A 540 13.53 5.13 -22.85
CA MET A 540 13.91 6.54 -22.94
C MET A 540 15.43 6.72 -23.12
N ALA A 541 16.25 5.93 -22.44
CA ALA A 541 17.70 5.97 -22.57
C ALA A 541 18.16 5.58 -23.99
N ALA A 542 17.53 4.55 -24.57
CA ALA A 542 17.79 4.13 -25.95
C ALA A 542 17.44 5.22 -26.97
N GLU A 543 16.28 5.88 -26.81
CA GLU A 543 15.88 7.01 -27.64
C GLU A 543 16.88 8.18 -27.58
N LEU A 544 17.53 8.39 -26.44
CA LEU A 544 18.47 9.48 -26.18
C LEU A 544 19.94 9.05 -26.31
N ALA A 545 20.22 7.83 -26.77
CA ALA A 545 21.55 7.25 -26.91
C ALA A 545 22.39 7.27 -25.62
N ILE A 546 21.76 7.07 -24.46
CA ILE A 546 22.44 7.03 -23.16
C ILE A 546 22.78 5.60 -22.81
N ALA A 547 24.07 5.31 -22.65
CA ALA A 547 24.55 4.00 -22.26
C ALA A 547 24.40 3.73 -20.76
N LEU A 548 24.00 2.51 -20.39
CA LEU A 548 23.89 2.06 -18.99
C LEU A 548 25.28 1.84 -18.35
N GLY A 549 26.28 1.43 -19.13
CA GLY A 549 27.60 1.01 -18.64
C GLY A 549 28.26 1.91 -17.58
N PRO A 550 28.24 3.25 -17.69
CA PRO A 550 28.81 4.13 -16.66
C PRO A 550 28.13 4.04 -15.29
N TYR A 551 26.90 3.52 -15.22
CA TYR A 551 26.09 3.41 -14.01
C TYR A 551 25.99 1.96 -13.50
N GLU A 552 26.61 1.02 -14.17
CA GLU A 552 26.63 -0.39 -13.84
C GLU A 552 28.03 -0.82 -13.36
N THR A 553 28.08 -1.45 -12.19
CA THR A 553 29.29 -2.09 -11.68
C THR A 553 29.04 -3.60 -11.63
N ARG A 554 29.86 -4.36 -12.34
CA ARG A 554 29.83 -5.83 -12.29
C ARG A 554 30.83 -6.32 -11.27
N LEU A 555 30.34 -7.12 -10.34
CA LEU A 555 31.13 -7.73 -9.27
C LEU A 555 31.25 -9.23 -9.54
N ASP A 556 32.45 -9.68 -9.78
CA ASP A 556 32.80 -11.10 -9.73
C ASP A 556 32.96 -11.56 -8.26
N ALA A 557 33.15 -12.85 -8.04
CA ALA A 557 33.30 -13.42 -6.70
C ALA A 557 34.48 -12.79 -5.93
N ALA A 558 35.53 -12.37 -6.63
CA ALA A 558 36.70 -11.72 -6.04
C ALA A 558 36.41 -10.25 -5.66
N GLY A 559 35.59 -9.55 -6.43
CA GLY A 559 35.12 -8.21 -6.14
C GLY A 559 34.21 -8.19 -4.92
N LEU A 560 33.32 -9.18 -4.80
CA LEU A 560 32.44 -9.35 -3.65
C LEU A 560 33.23 -9.64 -2.36
N ALA A 561 34.23 -10.54 -2.44
CA ALA A 561 35.10 -10.84 -1.31
C ALA A 561 35.90 -9.62 -0.84
N ARG A 562 36.35 -8.75 -1.76
CA ARG A 562 37.03 -7.48 -1.41
C ARG A 562 36.10 -6.49 -0.71
N LEU A 563 34.84 -6.36 -1.15
CA LEU A 563 33.84 -5.51 -0.53
C LEU A 563 33.53 -5.98 0.90
N VAL A 564 33.36 -7.27 1.11
CA VAL A 564 33.14 -7.87 2.44
C VAL A 564 34.37 -7.67 3.33
N ALA A 565 35.58 -7.86 2.81
CA ALA A 565 36.81 -7.62 3.58
C ALA A 565 36.99 -6.14 3.97
N ALA A 566 36.64 -5.20 3.09
CA ALA A 566 36.69 -3.77 3.37
C ALA A 566 35.67 -3.33 4.43
N SER A 567 34.51 -4.01 4.55
CA SER A 567 33.50 -3.72 5.56
C SER A 567 33.88 -4.19 6.97
N HIS A 568 34.93 -5.03 7.10
CA HIS A 568 35.43 -5.57 8.37
C HIS A 568 36.79 -4.96 8.78
N ALA A 569 37.33 -4.00 8.03
CA ALA A 569 38.51 -3.27 8.45
C ALA A 569 38.14 -2.29 9.58
N PRO A 570 38.79 -2.37 10.77
CA PRO A 570 38.56 -1.39 11.84
C PRO A 570 39.06 -0.04 11.38
N GLY A 571 38.16 0.98 11.37
CA GLY A 571 38.47 2.39 11.13
C GLY A 571 39.12 3.03 12.33
#